data_cd2e707e004dda563823888a5fff8738
#
_entry.id   cd2e707e004dda563823888a5fff8738
#
_cell.length_a   1.000
_cell.length_b   1.000
_cell.length_c   1.000
_cell.angle_alpha   90.00
_cell.angle_beta   90.00
_cell.angle_gamma   90.00
#
_symmetry.space_group_name_H-M   'P 1'
#
loop_
_entity.id
_entity.type
_entity.pdbx_description
1 polymer ?
#
loop_
_entity_poly.entity_id
_entity_poly.type
_entity_poly.pdbx_seq_one_letter_code
_entity_poly.pdbx_strand_id
1 'polypeptide(L)'
;KNSISDLVKDLSLKELEDRQILLQRFRDEKNLINTMWKKQSKIEFDKNVLVVADTSGSMQGTPFETAISLAIYISQNNKSEQWRNRFIIFSSECIEYSYHKDTEFTDILDSFYY
;
A
#
# COMPACT_ATOMS: atom_id res chain seq x y z
N LYS A 1 38.89 -11.38 -9.76
CA LYS A 1 37.45 -11.36 -9.51
C LYS A 1 37.08 -10.03 -8.86
N ASN A 2 36.07 -9.40 -9.41
CA ASN A 2 35.59 -8.12 -8.91
C ASN A 2 34.72 -8.32 -7.67
N SER A 3 35.01 -7.59 -6.63
CA SER A 3 34.11 -7.50 -5.47
C SER A 3 32.94 -6.59 -5.78
N ILE A 4 31.91 -6.62 -4.94
CA ILE A 4 30.77 -5.72 -5.08
C ILE A 4 31.22 -4.26 -5.03
N SER A 5 32.19 -3.93 -4.18
CA SER A 5 32.72 -2.56 -4.09
C SER A 5 33.44 -2.12 -5.37
N ASP A 6 34.12 -3.04 -6.05
CA ASP A 6 34.77 -2.74 -7.34
C ASP A 6 33.71 -2.51 -8.43
N LEU A 7 32.62 -3.29 -8.45
CA LEU A 7 31.50 -3.09 -9.36
C LEU A 7 30.82 -1.74 -9.15
N VAL A 8 30.67 -1.31 -7.91
CA VAL A 8 30.07 -0.01 -7.58
C VAL A 8 30.97 1.14 -8.06
N LYS A 9 32.30 0.99 -7.96
CA LYS A 9 33.25 1.99 -8.44
C LYS A 9 33.21 2.15 -9.96
N ASP A 10 32.85 1.12 -10.69
CA ASP A 10 32.76 1.12 -12.15
C ASP A 10 31.49 1.80 -12.66
N LEU A 11 30.52 2.09 -11.78
CA LEU A 11 29.31 2.81 -12.17
C LEU A 11 29.66 4.27 -12.50
N SER A 12 29.21 4.73 -13.67
CA SER A 12 29.41 6.13 -14.06
C SER A 12 28.57 7.05 -13.18
N LEU A 13 29.04 8.29 -13.02
CA LEU A 13 28.29 9.34 -12.31
C LEU A 13 26.91 9.54 -12.93
N LYS A 14 26.82 9.43 -14.25
CA LYS A 14 25.54 9.57 -14.97
C LYS A 14 24.54 8.47 -14.57
N GLU A 15 25.00 7.23 -14.44
CA GLU A 15 24.13 6.13 -14.01
C GLU A 15 23.61 6.34 -12.60
N LEU A 16 24.44 6.85 -11.69
CA LEU A 16 24.03 7.18 -10.33
C LEU A 16 23.02 8.33 -10.31
N GLU A 17 23.24 9.36 -11.13
CA GLU A 17 22.33 10.49 -11.27
C GLU A 17 20.97 10.04 -11.82
N ASP A 18 20.97 9.21 -12.87
CA ASP A 18 19.75 8.67 -13.47
C ASP A 18 18.96 7.84 -12.46
N ARG A 19 19.66 7.05 -11.63
CA ARG A 19 19.02 6.28 -10.58
C ARG A 19 18.39 7.16 -9.51
N GLN A 20 19.05 8.24 -9.12
CA GLN A 20 18.49 9.20 -8.17
C GLN A 20 17.25 9.90 -8.72
N ILE A 21 17.25 10.25 -10.01
CA ILE A 21 16.09 10.84 -10.68
C ILE A 21 14.90 9.87 -10.65
N LEU A 22 15.13 8.59 -10.93
CA LEU A 22 14.08 7.57 -10.87
C LEU A 22 13.52 7.42 -9.44
N LEU A 23 14.38 7.41 -8.44
CA LEU A 23 13.96 7.34 -7.04
C LEU A 23 13.12 8.56 -6.65
N GLN A 24 13.50 9.74 -7.11
CA GLN A 24 12.76 10.96 -6.82
C GLN A 24 11.39 10.94 -7.49
N ARG A 25 11.30 10.49 -8.75
CA ARG A 25 10.01 10.32 -9.44
C ARG A 25 9.11 9.34 -8.70
N PHE A 26 9.66 8.25 -8.21
CA PHE A 26 8.91 7.27 -7.44
C PHE A 26 8.32 7.87 -6.17
N ARG A 27 9.11 8.68 -5.45
CA ARG A 27 8.63 9.41 -4.28
C ARG A 27 7.54 10.42 -4.63
N ASP A 28 7.71 11.16 -5.71
CA ASP A 28 6.74 12.16 -6.17
C ASP A 28 5.42 11.50 -6.54
N GLU A 29 5.46 10.35 -7.22
CA GLU A 29 4.26 9.58 -7.55
C GLU A 29 3.54 9.08 -6.30
N LYS A 30 4.28 8.55 -5.33
CA LYS A 30 3.70 8.16 -4.04
C LYS A 30 3.04 9.32 -3.33
N ASN A 31 3.68 10.46 -3.28
CA ASN A 31 3.13 11.65 -2.64
C ASN A 31 1.85 12.12 -3.34
N LEU A 32 1.82 12.06 -4.66
CA LEU A 32 0.62 12.40 -5.43
C LEU A 32 -0.53 11.44 -5.12
N ILE A 33 -0.27 10.15 -5.12
CA ILE A 33 -1.27 9.13 -4.80
C ILE A 33 -1.82 9.33 -3.39
N ASN A 34 -0.96 9.55 -2.41
CA ASN A 34 -1.38 9.78 -1.03
C ASN A 34 -2.20 11.06 -0.89
N THR A 35 -1.85 12.11 -1.62
CA THR A 35 -2.61 13.36 -1.64
C THR A 35 -3.99 13.15 -2.23
N MET A 36 -4.08 12.44 -3.36
CA MET A 36 -5.36 12.12 -4.00
C MET A 36 -6.22 11.23 -3.09
N TRP A 37 -5.61 10.28 -2.42
CA TRP A 37 -6.31 9.42 -1.47
C TRP A 37 -6.97 10.22 -0.34
N LYS A 38 -6.23 11.16 0.24
CA LYS A 38 -6.75 12.02 1.32
C LYS A 38 -7.87 12.95 0.87
N LYS A 39 -7.90 13.30 -0.43
CA LYS A 39 -8.92 14.19 -0.99
C LYS A 39 -10.21 13.47 -1.37
N GLN A 40 -10.25 12.16 -1.32
CA GLN A 40 -11.47 11.42 -1.62
C GLN A 40 -12.60 11.81 -0.67
N SER A 41 -13.82 11.83 -1.22
CA SER A 41 -15.01 12.04 -0.40
C SER A 41 -15.14 10.91 0.62
N LYS A 42 -15.30 11.28 1.88
CA LYS A 42 -15.49 10.32 2.95
C LYS A 42 -16.94 9.88 2.97
N ILE A 43 -17.17 8.58 3.00
CA ILE A 43 -18.50 8.01 3.17
C ILE A 43 -18.68 7.71 4.67
N GLU A 44 -19.75 8.22 5.25
CA GLU A 44 -20.14 7.85 6.61
C GLU A 44 -21.05 6.65 6.56
N PHE A 45 -20.71 5.62 7.32
CA PHE A 45 -21.54 4.43 7.45
C PHE A 45 -22.45 4.58 8.67
N ASP A 46 -23.74 4.28 8.51
CA ASP A 46 -24.70 4.34 9.62
C ASP A 46 -24.50 3.24 10.64
N LYS A 47 -23.83 2.16 10.26
CA LYS A 47 -23.63 0.98 11.07
C LYS A 47 -22.15 0.62 11.16
N ASN A 48 -21.80 -0.14 12.19
CA ASN A 48 -20.48 -0.74 12.29
C ASN A 48 -20.31 -1.78 11.18
N VAL A 49 -19.16 -1.73 10.50
CA VAL A 49 -18.88 -2.59 9.35
C VAL A 49 -17.61 -3.38 9.64
N LEU A 50 -17.63 -4.66 9.32
CA LEU A 50 -16.42 -5.50 9.30
C LEU A 50 -16.08 -5.80 7.85
N VAL A 51 -14.86 -5.46 7.46
CA VAL A 51 -14.40 -5.66 6.08
C VAL A 51 -13.64 -6.98 5.99
N VAL A 52 -14.03 -7.81 5.03
CA VAL A 52 -13.33 -9.05 4.69
C VAL A 52 -12.92 -8.98 3.24
N ALA A 53 -11.62 -9.00 2.97
CA ALA A 53 -11.08 -8.91 1.62
C ALA A 53 -10.57 -10.29 1.16
N ASP A 54 -11.03 -10.72 -0.02
CA ASP A 54 -10.53 -11.93 -0.65
C ASP A 54 -9.20 -11.63 -1.33
N THR A 55 -8.14 -12.29 -0.85
CA THR A 55 -6.79 -12.17 -1.38
C THR A 55 -6.27 -13.50 -1.92
N SER A 56 -7.17 -14.41 -2.29
CA SER A 56 -6.80 -15.69 -2.87
C SER A 56 -6.04 -15.53 -4.20
N GLY A 57 -5.38 -16.59 -4.66
CA GLY A 57 -4.58 -16.55 -5.88
C GLY A 57 -5.37 -16.16 -7.13
N SER A 58 -6.69 -16.41 -7.16
CA SER A 58 -7.56 -15.99 -8.25
C SER A 58 -7.75 -14.47 -8.31
N MET A 59 -7.41 -13.76 -7.26
CA MET A 59 -7.52 -12.31 -7.16
C MET A 59 -6.24 -11.56 -7.53
N GLN A 60 -5.22 -12.26 -8.05
CA GLN A 60 -3.96 -11.62 -8.44
C GLN A 60 -4.16 -10.53 -9.51
N GLY A 61 -3.33 -9.49 -9.44
CA GLY A 61 -3.39 -8.35 -10.36
C GLY A 61 -4.43 -7.32 -9.94
N THR A 62 -5.14 -6.76 -10.91
CA THR A 62 -6.11 -5.67 -10.67
C THR A 62 -7.20 -6.04 -9.67
N PRO A 63 -7.82 -7.25 -9.70
CA PRO A 63 -8.80 -7.62 -8.69
C PRO A 63 -8.24 -7.58 -7.26
N PHE A 64 -7.02 -8.02 -7.05
CA PHE A 64 -6.35 -7.96 -5.76
C PHE A 64 -6.18 -6.51 -5.30
N GLU A 65 -5.64 -5.66 -6.16
CA GLU A 65 -5.43 -4.25 -5.85
C GLU A 65 -6.74 -3.52 -5.52
N THR A 66 -7.78 -3.80 -6.28
CA THR A 66 -9.11 -3.22 -6.05
C THR A 66 -9.67 -3.66 -4.71
N ALA A 67 -9.58 -4.95 -4.39
CA ALA A 67 -10.09 -5.49 -3.13
C ALA A 67 -9.37 -4.87 -1.93
N ILE A 68 -8.05 -4.77 -1.98
CA ILE A 68 -7.25 -4.19 -0.90
C ILE A 68 -7.53 -2.69 -0.76
N SER A 69 -7.62 -1.95 -1.87
CA SER A 69 -7.92 -0.51 -1.84
C SER A 69 -9.29 -0.23 -1.24
N LEU A 70 -10.30 -1.01 -1.59
CA LEU A 70 -11.63 -0.91 -1.01
C LEU A 70 -11.63 -1.25 0.48
N ALA A 71 -10.90 -2.30 0.87
CA ALA A 71 -10.77 -2.68 2.27
C ALA A 71 -10.15 -1.56 3.11
N ILE A 72 -9.10 -0.93 2.61
CA ILE A 72 -8.45 0.21 3.26
C ILE A 72 -9.44 1.38 3.39
N TYR A 73 -10.11 1.73 2.29
CA TYR A 73 -11.05 2.84 2.25
C TYR A 73 -12.19 2.65 3.26
N ILE A 74 -12.84 1.50 3.23
CA ILE A 74 -13.96 1.20 4.12
C ILE A 74 -13.49 1.16 5.58
N SER A 75 -12.35 0.54 5.85
CA SER A 75 -11.83 0.45 7.22
C SER A 75 -11.43 1.80 7.80
N GLN A 76 -10.91 2.72 6.98
CA GLN A 76 -10.58 4.07 7.42
C GLN A 76 -11.83 4.88 7.79
N ASN A 77 -12.94 4.61 7.13
CA ASN A 77 -14.20 5.33 7.35
C ASN A 77 -15.18 4.54 8.24
N ASN A 78 -14.72 3.48 8.87
CA ASN A 78 -15.55 2.63 9.71
C ASN A 78 -16.00 3.39 10.96
N LYS A 79 -17.28 3.28 11.29
CA LYS A 79 -17.86 3.87 12.49
C LYS A 79 -17.40 3.13 13.76
N SER A 80 -17.15 1.84 13.68
CA SER A 80 -16.68 1.04 14.81
C SER A 80 -15.24 1.39 15.17
N GLU A 81 -15.01 1.87 16.38
CA GLU A 81 -13.65 2.12 16.87
C GLU A 81 -12.83 0.83 16.93
N GLN A 82 -13.46 -0.28 17.24
CA GLN A 82 -12.80 -1.58 17.33
C GLN A 82 -12.26 -2.02 15.96
N TRP A 83 -13.00 -1.77 14.89
CA TRP A 83 -12.67 -2.24 13.54
C TRP A 83 -12.17 -1.14 12.62
N ARG A 84 -12.03 0.07 13.10
CA ARG A 84 -11.41 1.14 12.32
C ARG A 84 -9.95 0.85 12.09
N ASN A 85 -9.47 1.04 10.87
CA ASN A 85 -8.10 0.75 10.45
C ASN A 85 -7.74 -0.74 10.60
N ARG A 86 -8.74 -1.61 10.49
CA ARG A 86 -8.58 -3.06 10.55
C ARG A 86 -9.48 -3.72 9.53
N PHE A 87 -9.01 -4.82 8.97
CA PHE A 87 -9.85 -5.66 8.13
C PHE A 87 -9.29 -7.09 8.14
N ILE A 88 -10.11 -8.03 7.67
CA ILE A 88 -9.72 -9.42 7.59
C ILE A 88 -9.33 -9.74 6.16
N ILE A 89 -8.20 -10.38 5.99
CA ILE A 89 -7.73 -10.90 4.71
C ILE A 89 -8.07 -12.38 4.68
N PHE A 90 -8.70 -12.80 3.60
CA PHE A 90 -9.09 -14.19 3.39
C PHE A 90 -8.36 -14.76 2.18
N SER A 91 -7.61 -15.83 2.40
CA SER A 91 -7.02 -16.62 1.33
C SER A 91 -7.02 -18.09 1.78
N SER A 92 -5.87 -18.75 1.93
CA SER A 92 -5.81 -20.08 2.56
C SER A 92 -6.17 -20.02 4.05
N GLU A 93 -5.93 -18.87 4.68
CA GLU A 93 -6.24 -18.59 6.08
C GLU A 93 -6.94 -17.25 6.20
N CYS A 94 -7.64 -17.06 7.33
CA CYS A 94 -8.19 -15.74 7.68
C CYS A 94 -7.18 -15.03 8.59
N ILE A 95 -6.72 -13.88 8.16
CA ILE A 95 -5.73 -13.09 8.90
C ILE A 95 -6.30 -11.70 9.16
N GLU A 96 -6.26 -11.25 10.41
CA GLU A 96 -6.58 -9.88 10.77
C GLU A 96 -5.39 -8.99 10.42
N TYR A 97 -5.65 -7.93 9.66
CA TYR A 97 -4.67 -6.93 9.30
C TYR A 97 -5.08 -5.59 9.90
N SER A 98 -4.14 -4.93 10.59
CA SER A 98 -4.36 -3.62 11.18
C SER A 98 -3.21 -2.68 10.84
N TYR A 99 -3.49 -1.40 10.81
CA TYR A 99 -2.50 -0.37 10.54
C TYR A 99 -2.78 0.86 11.40
N HIS A 100 -1.75 1.67 11.63
CA HIS A 100 -1.89 2.89 12.39
C HIS A 100 -2.66 3.95 11.57
N LYS A 101 -3.49 4.74 12.23
CA LYS A 101 -4.32 5.77 11.59
C LYS A 101 -3.55 6.78 10.75
N ASP A 102 -2.28 7.01 11.06
CA ASP A 102 -1.42 7.97 10.35
C ASP A 102 -0.59 7.31 9.24
N THR A 103 -0.76 6.00 9.00
CA THR A 103 -0.04 5.31 7.94
C THR A 103 -0.54 5.77 6.57
N GLU A 104 0.39 6.11 5.68
CA GLU A 104 0.04 6.53 4.33
C GLU A 104 -0.52 5.37 3.52
N PHE A 105 -1.44 5.67 2.60
CA PHE A 105 -2.10 4.66 1.77
C PHE A 105 -1.09 3.79 1.01
N THR A 106 -0.06 4.40 0.41
CA THR A 106 0.96 3.66 -0.33
C THR A 106 1.76 2.71 0.56
N ASP A 107 2.01 3.10 1.80
CA ASP A 107 2.72 2.23 2.75
C ASP A 107 1.87 1.03 3.16
N ILE A 108 0.57 1.22 3.31
CA ILE A 108 -0.35 0.12 3.59
C ILE A 108 -0.35 -0.86 2.41
N LEU A 109 -0.46 -0.36 1.18
CA LEU A 109 -0.41 -1.19 -0.02
C LEU A 109 0.90 -1.96 -0.14
N ASP A 110 2.02 -1.28 0.05
CA ASP A 110 3.34 -1.89 -0.08
C ASP A 110 3.52 -3.06 0.89
N SER A 111 2.89 -3.02 2.06
CA SER A 111 2.97 -4.10 3.04
C SER A 111 2.40 -5.43 2.55
N PHE A 112 1.56 -5.41 1.51
CA PHE A 112 0.99 -6.62 0.91
C PHE A 112 1.85 -7.22 -0.21
N TYR A 113 2.84 -6.49 -0.70
CA TYR A 113 3.72 -6.93 -1.78
C TYR A 113 5.09 -7.38 -1.30
N TYR A 114 5.44 -7.07 -0.08
CA TYR A 114 6.76 -7.35 0.47
C TYR A 114 6.70 -8.07 1.82
#